data_b14489183682f9e040987cbbde1f8a6f
#
_entry.id   b14489183682f9e040987cbbde1f8a6f
#
_cell.length_a   1.000
_cell.length_b   1.000
_cell.length_c   1.000
_cell.angle_alpha   90.00
_cell.angle_beta   90.00
_cell.angle_gamma   90.00
#
_symmetry.space_group_name_H-M   'P 1'
#
loop_
_entity.id
_entity.type
_entity.pdbx_description
1 polymer ?
#
loop_
_entity_poly.entity_id
_entity_poly.type
_entity_poly.pdbx_seq_one_letter_code
_entity_poly.pdbx_strand_id
1 'polypeptide(L)'
;MKIFDCFLYNDENLILDIRFNTLSKFVYKFVIVESKFDHQGNEKKLNFKIENFKKFKDKIIYLIIEKFPEKLSNWERENFQRNYIVRGLTSANENDYVLVSDVDEIPNLSKITDLNNFKYTAFEQKIFYYKINLENKTNPFWFGSKICKKKYLKSPQ
;
A
#
# COMPACT_ATOMS: atom_id res chain seq x y z
N MET A 1 19.60 -2.82 -0.68
CA MET A 1 18.46 -1.87 -0.72
C MET A 1 17.20 -2.64 -0.35
N LYS A 2 16.37 -2.10 0.52
CA LYS A 2 15.15 -2.72 1.03
C LYS A 2 13.94 -2.12 0.34
N ILE A 3 12.84 -2.87 0.22
CA ILE A 3 11.56 -2.38 -0.29
C ILE A 3 10.57 -2.36 0.87
N PHE A 4 9.93 -1.22 1.09
CA PHE A 4 8.81 -1.03 1.99
C PHE A 4 7.55 -0.98 1.13
N ASP A 5 6.65 -1.93 1.32
CA ASP A 5 5.37 -2.01 0.61
C ASP A 5 4.28 -1.39 1.47
N CYS A 6 3.70 -0.30 0.99
CA CYS A 6 2.87 0.61 1.77
C CYS A 6 1.49 0.75 1.14
N PHE A 7 0.45 0.50 1.92
CA PHE A 7 -0.93 0.55 1.44
C PHE A 7 -1.94 0.83 2.55
N LEU A 8 -3.12 1.27 2.14
CA LEU A 8 -4.28 1.41 3.02
C LEU A 8 -5.01 0.08 3.12
N TYR A 9 -5.61 -0.18 4.27
CA TYR A 9 -6.36 -1.39 4.52
C TYR A 9 -7.71 -1.07 5.20
N ASN A 10 -8.74 -1.79 4.82
CA ASN A 10 -10.08 -1.68 5.42
C ASN A 10 -10.60 -3.05 5.89
N ASP A 11 -10.89 -4.00 4.97
CA ASP A 11 -11.38 -5.34 5.31
C ASP A 11 -11.01 -6.42 4.27
N GLU A 12 -10.07 -6.12 3.38
CA GLU A 12 -9.69 -6.95 2.22
C GLU A 12 -8.77 -8.12 2.63
N ASN A 13 -9.15 -8.93 3.63
CA ASN A 13 -8.31 -10.00 4.19
C ASN A 13 -7.79 -10.99 3.14
N LEU A 14 -8.63 -11.40 2.17
CA LEU A 14 -8.23 -12.33 1.12
C LEU A 14 -7.17 -11.72 0.20
N ILE A 15 -7.39 -10.48 -0.22
CA ILE A 15 -6.43 -9.76 -1.08
C ILE A 15 -5.12 -9.53 -0.34
N LEU A 16 -5.21 -9.18 0.94
CA LEU A 16 -4.04 -8.99 1.81
C LEU A 16 -3.21 -10.28 1.93
N ASP A 17 -3.85 -11.44 2.09
CA ASP A 17 -3.14 -12.73 2.12
C ASP A 17 -2.44 -13.03 0.79
N ILE A 18 -3.11 -12.79 -0.33
CA ILE A 18 -2.51 -12.92 -1.67
C ILE A 18 -1.31 -11.99 -1.80
N ARG A 19 -1.45 -10.70 -1.39
CA ARG A 19 -0.37 -9.71 -1.44
C ARG A 19 0.85 -10.16 -0.63
N PHE A 20 0.66 -10.58 0.61
CA PHE A 20 1.75 -11.05 1.45
C PHE A 20 2.46 -12.27 0.87
N ASN A 21 1.72 -13.29 0.42
CA ASN A 21 2.32 -14.48 -0.16
C ASN A 21 3.06 -14.17 -1.47
N THR A 22 2.58 -13.23 -2.27
CA THR A 22 3.20 -12.83 -3.55
C THR A 22 4.46 -12.01 -3.34
N LEU A 23 4.40 -11.00 -2.44
CA LEU A 23 5.44 -9.97 -2.33
C LEU A 23 6.46 -10.23 -1.22
N SER A 24 6.19 -11.11 -0.25
CA SER A 24 7.03 -11.27 0.95
C SER A 24 8.50 -11.61 0.68
N LYS A 25 8.81 -12.28 -0.43
CA LYS A 25 10.20 -12.60 -0.80
C LYS A 25 10.99 -11.39 -1.31
N PHE A 26 10.31 -10.33 -1.74
CA PHE A 26 10.94 -9.11 -2.26
C PHE A 26 10.92 -7.96 -1.25
N VAL A 27 9.90 -7.96 -0.38
CA VAL A 27 9.58 -6.86 0.53
C VAL A 27 10.27 -7.06 1.88
N TYR A 28 10.89 -6.00 2.38
CA TYR A 28 11.47 -5.97 3.72
C TYR A 28 10.41 -5.77 4.79
N LYS A 29 9.53 -4.78 4.62
CA LYS A 29 8.39 -4.49 5.50
C LYS A 29 7.14 -4.14 4.71
N PHE A 30 6.00 -4.56 5.22
CA PHE A 30 4.66 -4.12 4.82
C PHE A 30 4.20 -3.04 5.79
N VAL A 31 3.91 -1.86 5.29
CA VAL A 31 3.37 -0.74 6.07
C VAL A 31 1.88 -0.64 5.77
N ILE A 32 1.08 -1.00 6.76
CA ILE A 32 -0.37 -1.07 6.66
C ILE A 32 -0.96 0.09 7.45
N VAL A 33 -1.81 0.89 6.83
CA VAL A 33 -2.52 1.97 7.51
C VAL A 33 -4.01 1.69 7.52
N GLU A 34 -4.59 1.56 8.70
CA GLU A 34 -6.03 1.44 8.91
C GLU A 34 -6.53 2.59 9.80
N SER A 35 -7.75 3.05 9.55
CA SER A 35 -8.39 4.08 10.33
C SER A 35 -9.56 3.52 11.15
N LYS A 36 -9.82 4.07 12.34
CA LYS A 36 -11.05 3.86 13.11
C LYS A 36 -12.28 4.56 12.51
N PHE A 37 -12.10 5.28 11.42
CA PHE A 37 -13.16 6.00 10.72
C PHE A 37 -13.12 5.67 9.24
N ASP A 38 -14.27 5.61 8.60
CA ASP A 38 -14.38 5.59 7.15
C ASP A 38 -14.08 6.97 6.53
N HIS A 39 -14.02 7.06 5.22
CA HIS A 39 -13.77 8.34 4.55
C HIS A 39 -14.95 9.33 4.67
N GLN A 40 -16.13 8.86 5.06
CA GLN A 40 -17.27 9.73 5.36
C GLN A 40 -17.17 10.33 6.79
N GLY A 41 -16.28 9.77 7.62
CA GLY A 41 -16.06 10.21 9.00
C GLY A 41 -16.88 9.44 10.05
N ASN A 42 -17.53 8.35 9.64
CA ASN A 42 -18.24 7.47 10.58
C ASN A 42 -17.25 6.53 11.27
N GLU A 43 -17.47 6.26 12.55
CA GLU A 43 -16.68 5.26 13.27
C GLU A 43 -16.86 3.87 12.68
N LYS A 44 -15.74 3.14 12.58
CA LYS A 44 -15.74 1.72 12.22
C LYS A 44 -14.79 0.92 13.10
N LYS A 45 -15.01 -0.38 13.17
CA LYS A 45 -14.08 -1.30 13.84
C LYS A 45 -12.82 -1.50 13.00
N LEU A 46 -11.71 -1.76 13.69
CA LEU A 46 -10.49 -2.20 13.05
C LEU A 46 -10.64 -3.67 12.65
N ASN A 47 -10.31 -3.95 11.39
CA ASN A 47 -10.48 -5.28 10.79
C ASN A 47 -9.18 -6.08 10.74
N PHE A 48 -8.02 -5.39 10.73
CA PHE A 48 -6.74 -6.07 10.69
C PHE A 48 -6.46 -6.83 12.00
N LYS A 49 -6.14 -8.13 11.86
CA LYS A 49 -5.74 -8.99 12.96
C LYS A 49 -4.44 -9.70 12.63
N ILE A 50 -3.38 -9.37 13.34
CA ILE A 50 -2.04 -9.94 13.13
C ILE A 50 -2.03 -11.47 13.27
N GLU A 51 -2.95 -12.01 14.07
CA GLU A 51 -3.12 -13.44 14.32
C GLU A 51 -3.46 -14.22 13.03
N ASN A 52 -4.14 -13.58 12.09
CA ASN A 52 -4.47 -14.16 10.79
C ASN A 52 -3.24 -14.26 9.87
N PHE A 53 -2.19 -13.50 10.16
CA PHE A 53 -1.00 -13.33 9.31
C PHE A 53 0.30 -13.63 10.06
N LYS A 54 0.29 -14.57 11.01
CA LYS A 54 1.42 -14.93 11.88
C LYS A 54 2.73 -15.17 11.13
N LYS A 55 2.65 -15.80 9.94
CA LYS A 55 3.78 -16.08 9.06
C LYS A 55 4.55 -14.81 8.66
N PHE A 56 3.88 -13.68 8.62
CA PHE A 56 4.43 -12.40 8.15
C PHE A 56 4.65 -11.40 9.28
N LYS A 57 4.37 -11.78 10.54
CA LYS A 57 4.37 -10.89 11.71
C LYS A 57 5.61 -9.99 11.78
N ASP A 58 6.78 -10.55 11.57
CA ASP A 58 8.05 -9.80 11.68
C ASP A 58 8.28 -8.80 10.54
N LYS A 59 7.45 -8.88 9.47
CA LYS A 59 7.51 -7.95 8.34
C LYS A 59 6.45 -6.86 8.40
N ILE A 60 5.48 -6.94 9.31
CA ILE A 60 4.35 -6.03 9.35
C ILE A 60 4.63 -4.83 10.25
N ILE A 61 4.37 -3.65 9.75
CA ILE A 61 4.25 -2.38 10.49
C ILE A 61 2.80 -1.94 10.35
N TYR A 62 2.04 -2.05 11.43
CA TYR A 62 0.62 -1.68 11.45
C TYR A 62 0.43 -0.35 12.13
N LEU A 63 -0.18 0.59 11.41
CA LEU A 63 -0.44 1.96 11.85
C LEU A 63 -1.93 2.19 11.93
N ILE A 64 -2.39 2.71 13.05
CA ILE A 64 -3.79 3.02 13.30
C ILE A 64 -3.97 4.53 13.33
N ILE A 65 -4.95 5.03 12.57
CA ILE A 65 -5.43 6.40 12.70
C ILE A 65 -6.58 6.40 13.71
N GLU A 66 -6.30 6.93 14.90
CA GLU A 66 -7.26 7.02 16.00
C GLU A 66 -8.32 8.09 15.76
N LYS A 67 -7.95 9.19 15.10
CA LYS A 67 -8.83 10.34 14.79
C LYS A 67 -8.29 11.11 13.60
N PHE A 68 -9.16 11.56 12.72
CA PHE A 68 -8.83 12.54 11.70
C PHE A 68 -8.83 13.97 12.29
N PRO A 69 -8.06 14.89 11.71
CA PRO A 69 -8.25 16.33 11.95
C PRO A 69 -9.70 16.75 11.67
N GLU A 70 -10.15 17.79 12.37
CA GLU A 70 -11.51 18.31 12.16
C GLU A 70 -11.69 18.91 10.77
N LYS A 71 -12.96 18.89 10.31
CA LYS A 71 -13.39 19.55 9.06
C LYS A 71 -12.77 19.04 7.76
N LEU A 72 -12.23 17.83 7.75
CA LEU A 72 -11.76 17.22 6.50
C LEU A 72 -12.94 16.71 5.65
N SER A 73 -12.89 16.97 4.35
CA SER A 73 -13.71 16.29 3.34
C SER A 73 -13.32 14.80 3.23
N ASN A 74 -14.15 14.02 2.55
CA ASN A 74 -13.87 12.59 2.31
C ASN A 74 -12.52 12.39 1.63
N TRP A 75 -12.23 13.21 0.60
CA TRP A 75 -10.98 13.16 -0.14
C TRP A 75 -9.76 13.55 0.70
N GLU A 76 -9.91 14.54 1.56
CA GLU A 76 -8.84 14.95 2.47
C GLU A 76 -8.56 13.90 3.55
N ARG A 77 -9.58 13.13 3.99
CA ARG A 77 -9.37 11.99 4.91
C ARG A 77 -8.60 10.87 4.22
N GLU A 78 -8.94 10.54 2.97
CA GLU A 78 -8.18 9.54 2.20
C GLU A 78 -6.72 9.98 2.02
N ASN A 79 -6.50 11.23 1.62
CA ASN A 79 -5.16 11.80 1.48
C ASN A 79 -4.38 11.79 2.81
N PHE A 80 -5.04 12.12 3.91
CA PHE A 80 -4.44 12.05 5.24
C PHE A 80 -4.04 10.62 5.58
N GLN A 81 -4.91 9.66 5.33
CA GLN A 81 -4.63 8.24 5.59
C GLN A 81 -3.46 7.76 4.73
N ARG A 82 -3.40 8.12 3.46
CA ARG A 82 -2.29 7.77 2.56
C ARG A 82 -0.99 8.40 3.03
N ASN A 83 -1.00 9.67 3.42
CA ASN A 83 0.18 10.36 3.94
C ASN A 83 0.64 9.84 5.31
N TYR A 84 -0.23 9.17 6.06
CA TYR A 84 0.12 8.54 7.35
C TYR A 84 1.14 7.41 7.20
N ILE A 85 1.28 6.84 6.01
CA ILE A 85 2.30 5.84 5.62
C ILE A 85 3.71 6.27 6.04
N VAL A 86 4.03 7.56 5.94
CA VAL A 86 5.36 8.09 6.28
C VAL A 86 5.80 7.71 7.69
N ARG A 87 4.86 7.57 8.63
CA ARG A 87 5.13 7.16 10.01
C ARG A 87 5.66 5.74 10.13
N GLY A 88 5.37 4.87 9.16
CA GLY A 88 5.90 3.50 9.08
C GLY A 88 7.28 3.40 8.45
N LEU A 89 7.84 4.49 7.93
CA LEU A 89 9.12 4.52 7.23
C LEU A 89 10.31 4.94 8.11
N THR A 90 10.16 4.94 9.44
CA THR A 90 11.21 5.36 10.37
C THR A 90 12.47 4.51 10.28
N SER A 91 12.32 3.21 10.00
CA SER A 91 13.44 2.27 9.82
C SER A 91 13.98 2.20 8.38
N ALA A 92 13.40 2.95 7.45
CA ALA A 92 13.86 3.01 6.06
C ALA A 92 15.01 4.00 5.92
N ASN A 93 16.08 3.59 5.23
CA ASN A 93 17.17 4.47 4.83
C ASN A 93 16.78 5.29 3.58
N GLU A 94 17.48 6.40 3.35
CA GLU A 94 17.20 7.31 2.23
C GLU A 94 17.28 6.64 0.83
N ASN A 95 18.06 5.56 0.70
CA ASN A 95 18.20 4.81 -0.54
C ASN A 95 17.31 3.54 -0.60
N ASP A 96 16.54 3.25 0.45
CA ASP A 96 15.54 2.18 0.40
C ASP A 96 14.34 2.61 -0.43
N TYR A 97 13.65 1.65 -1.01
CA TYR A 97 12.51 1.88 -1.88
C TYR A 97 11.21 1.88 -1.10
N VAL A 98 10.34 2.79 -1.46
CA VAL A 98 8.96 2.89 -0.96
C VAL A 98 8.03 2.62 -2.14
N LEU A 99 7.31 1.51 -2.08
CA LEU A 99 6.23 1.13 -2.98
C LEU A 99 4.91 1.59 -2.34
N VAL A 100 4.14 2.38 -3.06
CA VAL A 100 2.81 2.84 -2.63
C VAL A 100 1.78 2.40 -3.65
N SER A 101 0.70 1.78 -3.19
CA SER A 101 -0.41 1.32 -4.02
C SER A 101 -1.66 1.08 -3.18
N ASP A 102 -2.78 0.78 -3.81
CA ASP A 102 -3.93 0.22 -3.10
C ASP A 102 -3.69 -1.27 -2.79
N VAL A 103 -4.41 -1.84 -1.83
CA VAL A 103 -4.15 -3.20 -1.32
C VAL A 103 -4.30 -4.27 -2.40
N ASP A 104 -5.19 -4.05 -3.37
CA ASP A 104 -5.48 -4.95 -4.49
C ASP A 104 -4.55 -4.74 -5.70
N GLU A 105 -3.76 -3.68 -5.71
CA GLU A 105 -2.76 -3.40 -6.74
C GLU A 105 -1.44 -4.13 -6.42
N ILE A 106 -1.32 -5.40 -6.80
CA ILE A 106 -0.16 -6.24 -6.49
C ILE A 106 0.80 -6.29 -7.69
N PRO A 107 1.90 -5.50 -7.68
CA PRO A 107 2.84 -5.46 -8.80
C PRO A 107 3.70 -6.72 -8.87
N ASN A 108 4.08 -7.10 -10.09
CA ASN A 108 5.02 -8.20 -10.27
C ASN A 108 6.47 -7.74 -10.08
N LEU A 109 6.95 -7.76 -8.84
CA LEU A 109 8.30 -7.32 -8.50
C LEU A 109 9.42 -8.20 -9.10
N SER A 110 9.12 -9.42 -9.57
CA SER A 110 10.12 -10.26 -10.22
C SER A 110 10.53 -9.76 -11.61
N LYS A 111 9.72 -8.89 -12.21
CA LYS A 111 10.00 -8.30 -13.53
C LYS A 111 10.78 -6.98 -13.47
N ILE A 112 11.11 -6.50 -12.28
CA ILE A 112 11.90 -5.28 -12.15
C ILE A 112 13.35 -5.59 -12.52
N THR A 113 13.82 -4.97 -13.58
CA THR A 113 15.20 -5.12 -14.06
C THR A 113 16.12 -4.02 -13.53
N ASP A 114 15.63 -2.78 -13.43
CA ASP A 114 16.41 -1.64 -12.97
C ASP A 114 15.57 -0.49 -12.43
N LEU A 115 15.57 -0.34 -11.11
CA LEU A 115 14.97 0.80 -10.43
C LEU A 115 15.94 1.98 -10.23
N ASN A 116 17.25 1.76 -10.45
CA ASN A 116 18.25 2.79 -10.13
C ASN A 116 18.27 3.92 -11.14
N ASN A 117 17.91 3.63 -12.38
CA ASN A 117 17.93 4.61 -13.47
C ASN A 117 16.77 5.61 -13.42
N PHE A 118 15.77 5.36 -12.56
CA PHE A 118 14.59 6.20 -12.50
C PHE A 118 14.37 6.74 -11.09
N LYS A 119 13.97 8.00 -11.03
CA LYS A 119 13.59 8.66 -9.77
C LYS A 119 12.24 8.14 -9.27
N TYR A 120 11.29 7.98 -10.18
CA TYR A 120 9.95 7.44 -9.95
C TYR A 120 9.63 6.40 -11.01
N THR A 121 9.01 5.30 -10.60
CA THR A 121 8.55 4.25 -11.50
C THR A 121 7.11 3.91 -11.17
N ALA A 122 6.25 3.81 -12.19
CA ALA A 122 4.91 3.27 -12.08
C ALA A 122 4.85 1.88 -12.72
N PHE A 123 4.06 0.99 -12.13
CA PHE A 123 3.86 -0.36 -12.67
C PHE A 123 2.64 -0.36 -13.59
N GLU A 124 2.84 -0.83 -14.83
CA GLU A 124 1.72 -1.15 -15.70
C GLU A 124 1.11 -2.48 -15.28
N GLN A 125 -0.15 -2.45 -14.88
CA GLN A 125 -0.91 -3.59 -14.39
C GLN A 125 -2.18 -3.76 -15.20
N LYS A 126 -2.64 -5.00 -15.37
CA LYS A 126 -3.94 -5.25 -15.99
C LYS A 126 -5.07 -4.90 -15.04
N ILE A 127 -6.16 -4.36 -15.58
CA ILE A 127 -7.39 -4.09 -14.82
C ILE A 127 -8.36 -5.24 -14.98
N PHE A 128 -8.85 -5.71 -13.84
CA PHE A 128 -9.93 -6.70 -13.75
C PHE A 128 -11.10 -6.11 -12.95
N TYR A 129 -12.33 -6.30 -13.42
CA TYR A 129 -13.53 -5.85 -12.71
C TYR A 129 -14.32 -7.04 -12.17
N TYR A 130 -14.82 -6.93 -10.96
CA TYR A 130 -15.71 -7.88 -10.29
C TYR A 130 -15.11 -9.26 -10.03
N LYS A 131 -14.36 -9.82 -10.97
CA LYS A 131 -13.70 -11.12 -10.88
C LYS A 131 -12.31 -11.04 -11.51
N ILE A 132 -11.37 -11.81 -10.96
CA ILE A 132 -9.96 -11.83 -11.41
C ILE A 132 -9.74 -12.37 -12.83
N ASN A 133 -10.78 -12.86 -13.48
CA ASN A 133 -10.76 -13.30 -14.88
C ASN A 133 -11.56 -12.40 -15.83
N LEU A 134 -12.12 -11.29 -15.34
CA LEU A 134 -12.84 -10.31 -16.17
C LEU A 134 -11.94 -9.10 -16.47
N GLU A 135 -11.05 -9.27 -17.42
CA GLU A 135 -10.15 -8.19 -17.87
C GLU A 135 -10.94 -7.07 -18.56
N ASN A 136 -10.67 -5.82 -18.18
CA ASN A 136 -11.21 -4.65 -18.89
C ASN A 136 -10.55 -4.53 -20.27
N LYS A 137 -11.31 -4.78 -21.32
CA LYS A 137 -10.81 -4.73 -22.72
C LYS A 137 -10.74 -3.30 -23.29
N THR A 138 -11.52 -2.37 -22.73
CA THR A 138 -11.54 -0.98 -23.21
C THR A 138 -10.35 -0.18 -22.67
N ASN A 139 -10.06 -0.33 -21.37
CA ASN A 139 -8.91 0.28 -20.69
C ASN A 139 -8.18 -0.82 -19.93
N PRO A 140 -7.32 -1.60 -20.61
CA PRO A 140 -6.76 -2.82 -20.03
C PRO A 140 -5.66 -2.55 -18.99
N PHE A 141 -5.09 -1.33 -18.94
CA PHE A 141 -3.93 -1.00 -18.12
C PHE A 141 -4.22 0.07 -17.07
N TRP A 142 -3.59 -0.11 -15.92
CA TRP A 142 -3.62 0.78 -14.78
C TRP A 142 -2.21 1.02 -14.23
N PHE A 143 -1.93 2.23 -13.77
CA PHE A 143 -0.64 2.66 -13.26
C PHE A 143 -0.76 3.14 -11.80
N GLY A 144 -1.49 2.43 -10.96
CA GLY A 144 -1.73 2.78 -9.57
C GLY A 144 -0.50 2.58 -8.69
N SER A 145 0.14 1.42 -8.78
CA SER A 145 1.33 1.11 -8.00
C SER A 145 2.54 1.92 -8.45
N LYS A 146 3.17 2.63 -7.52
CA LYS A 146 4.32 3.51 -7.76
C LYS A 146 5.44 3.23 -6.77
N ILE A 147 6.69 3.32 -7.23
CA ILE A 147 7.87 3.10 -6.38
C ILE A 147 8.91 4.19 -6.60
N CYS A 148 9.54 4.63 -5.51
CA CYS A 148 10.70 5.53 -5.56
C CYS A 148 11.62 5.26 -4.37
N LYS A 149 12.85 5.81 -4.40
CA LYS A 149 13.70 5.85 -3.20
C LYS A 149 13.07 6.80 -2.16
N LYS A 150 13.21 6.47 -0.86
CA LYS A 150 12.66 7.28 0.23
C LYS A 150 13.03 8.76 0.12
N LYS A 151 14.29 9.08 -0.22
CA LYS A 151 14.76 10.47 -0.42
C LYS A 151 14.02 11.25 -1.50
N TYR A 152 13.29 10.57 -2.39
CA TYR A 152 12.49 11.20 -3.44
C TYR A 152 11.00 11.25 -3.10
N LEU A 153 10.58 10.55 -2.05
CA LEU A 153 9.19 10.53 -1.63
C LEU A 153 8.82 11.91 -1.04
N LYS A 154 8.05 12.70 -1.80
CA LYS A 154 7.52 13.98 -1.33
C LYS A 154 6.25 13.78 -0.52
N SER A 155 5.37 12.93 -1.02
CA SER A 155 4.11 12.55 -0.41
C SER A 155 3.71 11.16 -0.93
N PRO A 156 3.17 10.26 -0.10
CA PRO A 156 2.54 9.00 -0.55
C PRO A 156 1.28 9.19 -1.40
N GLN A 157 0.66 10.36 -1.31
CA GLN A 157 -0.50 10.76 -2.12
C GLN A 157 -0.08 11.16 -3.53
#